data_5576e9683d9aebf61a927e5e4bc6bc28
#
_entry.id   5576e9683d9aebf61a927e5e4bc6bc28
#
_cell.length_a   1.000
_cell.length_b   1.000
_cell.length_c   1.000
_cell.angle_alpha   90.00
_cell.angle_beta   90.00
_cell.angle_gamma   90.00
#
_symmetry.space_group_name_H-M   'P 1'
#
loop_
_entity.id
_entity.type
_entity.pdbx_description
1 polymer ?
#
loop_
_entity_poly.entity_id
_entity_poly.type
_entity_poly.pdbx_seq_one_letter_code
_entity_poly.pdbx_strand_id
1 'polypeptide(L)'
;MNIDKNITLQGNWFETSVTLRLPIKSDFNEWVSLRRNNVNYLKPWEPERNDSYLLEKTYLKRLRGYNKMFRSGKVLPFNVFRSEDMRMIGVCNILNIQRHISQTAEIGYWIGERYAGLNFGKSAVSAVTNFCFDQLSLNRVEAAVMVKNAPSISILRTLGYKKEGISRQKLKINGKWEDHYIFSRIASDTFL
;
A
#
# COMPACT_ATOMS: atom_id res chain seq x y z
N MET A 1 0.65 -15.30 15.15
CA MET A 1 1.01 -15.64 13.78
C MET A 1 2.50 -15.38 13.63
N ASN A 2 3.28 -16.42 13.28
CA ASN A 2 4.70 -16.25 13.01
C ASN A 2 4.86 -15.92 11.51
N ILE A 3 4.75 -14.64 11.16
CA ILE A 3 5.07 -14.20 9.80
C ILE A 3 6.58 -14.04 9.72
N ASP A 4 7.21 -14.68 8.73
CA ASP A 4 8.65 -14.54 8.51
C ASP A 4 9.01 -13.08 8.25
N LYS A 5 10.06 -12.60 8.91
CA LYS A 5 10.59 -11.24 8.68
C LYS A 5 11.26 -11.09 7.31
N ASN A 6 11.59 -12.19 6.66
CA ASN A 6 12.18 -12.21 5.31
C ASN A 6 11.11 -12.35 4.21
N ILE A 7 9.84 -12.08 4.57
CA ILE A 7 8.73 -12.18 3.62
C ILE A 7 9.01 -11.33 2.37
N THR A 8 8.88 -11.98 1.23
CA THR A 8 8.96 -11.37 -0.10
C THR A 8 7.76 -11.82 -0.91
N LEU A 9 7.07 -10.87 -1.54
CA LEU A 9 5.94 -11.14 -2.44
C LEU A 9 6.36 -10.84 -3.87
N GLN A 10 5.87 -11.62 -4.81
CA GLN A 10 5.99 -11.37 -6.24
C GLN A 10 4.61 -10.98 -6.78
N GLY A 11 4.56 -9.91 -7.55
CA GLY A 11 3.34 -9.46 -8.20
C GLY A 11 3.54 -9.34 -9.70
N ASN A 12 2.63 -9.93 -10.46
CA ASN A 12 2.65 -9.89 -11.90
C ASN A 12 1.31 -9.40 -12.44
N TRP A 13 1.37 -8.50 -13.41
CA TRP A 13 0.21 -8.04 -14.16
C TRP A 13 0.63 -7.85 -15.61
N PHE A 14 0.19 -8.77 -16.51
CA PHE A 14 0.75 -8.89 -17.87
C PHE A 14 2.29 -8.97 -17.80
N GLU A 15 2.98 -8.14 -18.58
CA GLU A 15 4.45 -8.11 -18.66
C GLU A 15 5.11 -7.35 -17.49
N THR A 16 4.31 -6.77 -16.57
CA THR A 16 4.82 -5.96 -15.46
C THR A 16 5.00 -6.79 -14.20
N SER A 17 6.23 -6.84 -13.70
CA SER A 17 6.59 -7.60 -12.50
C SER A 17 7.15 -6.70 -11.40
N VAL A 18 6.72 -6.96 -10.16
CA VAL A 18 7.20 -6.28 -8.95
C VAL A 18 7.58 -7.27 -7.86
N THR A 19 8.60 -6.91 -7.11
CA THR A 19 9.00 -7.57 -5.87
C THR A 19 8.64 -6.67 -4.69
N LEU A 20 7.94 -7.22 -3.69
CA LEU A 20 7.60 -6.48 -2.48
C LEU A 20 8.28 -7.15 -1.29
N ARG A 21 8.95 -6.35 -0.45
CA ARG A 21 9.53 -6.82 0.79
C ARG A 21 9.43 -5.77 1.90
N LEU A 22 9.61 -6.22 3.13
CA LEU A 22 9.62 -5.31 4.27
C LEU A 22 10.75 -4.27 4.14
N PRO A 23 10.51 -3.01 4.59
CA PRO A 23 11.53 -1.97 4.56
C PRO A 23 12.65 -2.28 5.55
N ILE A 24 13.89 -1.98 5.15
CA ILE A 24 15.09 -2.11 5.95
C ILE A 24 15.84 -0.78 6.02
N LYS A 25 16.85 -0.69 6.91
CA LYS A 25 17.61 0.55 7.10
C LYS A 25 18.31 1.02 5.82
N SER A 26 18.89 0.12 5.06
CA SER A 26 19.60 0.43 3.81
C SER A 26 18.71 1.01 2.70
N ASP A 27 17.38 0.87 2.79
CA ASP A 27 16.44 1.45 1.83
C ASP A 27 16.32 2.98 1.94
N PHE A 28 16.86 3.58 3.01
CA PHE A 28 16.64 5.00 3.30
C PHE A 28 16.99 5.91 2.13
N ASN A 29 18.17 5.75 1.54
CA ASN A 29 18.64 6.64 0.47
C ASN A 29 17.76 6.56 -0.78
N GLU A 30 17.35 5.37 -1.16
CA GLU A 30 16.46 5.16 -2.30
C GLU A 30 15.05 5.65 -2.00
N TRP A 31 14.53 5.34 -0.81
CA TRP A 31 13.23 5.80 -0.36
C TRP A 31 13.15 7.34 -0.32
N VAL A 32 14.15 8.03 0.25
CA VAL A 32 14.10 9.51 0.35
C VAL A 32 14.25 10.16 -1.01
N SER A 33 15.04 9.60 -1.92
CA SER A 33 15.16 10.06 -3.30
C SER A 33 13.83 9.91 -4.04
N LEU A 34 13.20 8.74 -3.96
CA LEU A 34 11.90 8.49 -4.56
C LEU A 34 10.85 9.46 -4.00
N ARG A 35 10.84 9.69 -2.68
CA ARG A 35 9.89 10.63 -2.05
C ARG A 35 10.09 12.06 -2.51
N ARG A 36 11.33 12.55 -2.57
CA ARG A 36 11.66 13.91 -3.02
C ARG A 36 11.21 14.16 -4.46
N ASN A 37 11.48 13.20 -5.33
CA ASN A 37 11.10 13.29 -6.75
C ASN A 37 9.59 13.23 -6.99
N ASN A 38 8.79 12.85 -5.98
CA ASN A 38 7.35 12.68 -6.09
C ASN A 38 6.55 13.58 -5.13
N VAL A 39 7.15 14.62 -4.53
CA VAL A 39 6.47 15.48 -3.55
C VAL A 39 5.21 16.10 -4.14
N ASN A 40 5.31 16.74 -5.31
CA ASN A 40 4.18 17.41 -5.95
C ASN A 40 3.11 16.42 -6.42
N TYR A 41 3.53 15.29 -6.97
CA TYR A 41 2.64 14.22 -7.44
C TYR A 41 1.83 13.59 -6.30
N LEU A 42 2.45 13.40 -5.13
CA LEU A 42 1.82 12.74 -3.98
C LEU A 42 1.05 13.71 -3.06
N LYS A 43 1.42 14.98 -3.05
CA LYS A 43 0.81 16.01 -2.19
C LYS A 43 -0.74 16.01 -2.20
N PRO A 44 -1.43 15.88 -3.34
CA PRO A 44 -2.90 15.87 -3.36
C PRO A 44 -3.53 14.65 -2.68
N TRP A 45 -2.76 13.59 -2.43
CA TRP A 45 -3.26 12.26 -2.02
C TRP A 45 -2.82 11.83 -0.62
N GLU A 46 -2.00 12.64 0.06
CA GLU A 46 -1.41 12.29 1.34
C GLU A 46 -1.70 13.34 2.42
N PRO A 47 -1.61 12.94 3.71
CA PRO A 47 -1.56 13.91 4.80
C PRO A 47 -0.41 14.89 4.61
N GLU A 48 -0.59 16.11 5.11
CA GLU A 48 0.47 17.11 5.13
C GLU A 48 1.71 16.59 5.87
N ARG A 49 2.87 16.83 5.28
CA ARG A 49 4.16 16.37 5.81
C ARG A 49 5.07 17.57 6.03
N ASN A 50 5.73 17.61 7.19
CA ASN A 50 6.78 18.58 7.45
C ASN A 50 8.13 18.06 6.94
N ASP A 51 9.13 18.95 6.88
CA ASP A 51 10.48 18.64 6.37
C ASP A 51 11.16 17.49 7.14
N SER A 52 10.85 17.35 8.42
CA SER A 52 11.43 16.29 9.25
C SER A 52 11.03 14.89 8.80
N TYR A 53 9.94 14.75 8.00
CA TYR A 53 9.48 13.48 7.47
C TYR A 53 10.54 12.75 6.63
N LEU A 54 11.38 13.50 5.91
CA LEU A 54 12.41 12.98 5.01
C LEU A 54 13.77 12.77 5.71
N LEU A 55 13.89 13.05 7.00
CA LEU A 55 15.14 12.84 7.74
C LEU A 55 15.34 11.37 8.08
N GLU A 56 16.59 10.90 8.04
CA GLU A 56 16.94 9.51 8.37
C GLU A 56 16.48 9.13 9.78
N LYS A 57 16.65 9.99 10.77
CA LYS A 57 16.18 9.74 12.14
C LYS A 57 14.68 9.44 12.20
N THR A 58 13.89 10.13 11.37
CA THR A 58 12.42 9.93 11.29
C THR A 58 12.10 8.64 10.57
N TYR A 59 12.81 8.32 9.48
CA TYR A 59 12.70 7.03 8.80
C TYR A 59 13.00 5.88 9.76
N LEU A 60 14.09 5.93 10.50
CA LEU A 60 14.47 4.88 11.46
C LEU A 60 13.46 4.76 12.62
N LYS A 61 12.90 5.89 13.10
CA LYS A 61 11.81 5.87 14.10
C LYS A 61 10.57 5.16 13.54
N ARG A 62 10.19 5.47 12.30
CA ARG A 62 9.07 4.80 11.60
C ARG A 62 9.33 3.32 11.41
N LEU A 63 10.54 2.94 11.00
CA LEU A 63 10.93 1.54 10.84
C LEU A 63 10.81 0.75 12.16
N ARG A 64 11.25 1.34 13.29
CA ARG A 64 11.04 0.73 14.62
C ARG A 64 9.54 0.58 14.96
N GLY A 65 8.74 1.59 14.63
CA GLY A 65 7.28 1.54 14.77
C GLY A 65 6.64 0.41 13.95
N TYR A 66 7.05 0.29 12.70
CA TYR A 66 6.61 -0.81 11.83
C TYR A 66 6.98 -2.19 12.38
N ASN A 67 8.22 -2.36 12.87
CA ASN A 67 8.65 -3.61 13.48
C ASN A 67 7.81 -3.98 14.71
N LYS A 68 7.41 -3.01 15.52
CA LYS A 68 6.49 -3.24 16.66
C LYS A 68 5.11 -3.67 16.19
N MET A 69 4.53 -2.96 15.21
CA MET A 69 3.21 -3.28 14.67
C MET A 69 3.20 -4.59 13.86
N PHE A 70 4.29 -4.91 13.19
CA PHE A 70 4.49 -6.20 12.53
C PHE A 70 4.44 -7.35 13.55
N ARG A 71 5.19 -7.24 14.66
CA ARG A 71 5.19 -8.26 15.72
C ARG A 71 3.80 -8.45 16.37
N SER A 72 3.01 -7.39 16.45
CA SER A 72 1.63 -7.48 16.92
C SER A 72 0.63 -7.94 15.84
N GLY A 73 1.09 -8.23 14.63
CA GLY A 73 0.25 -8.70 13.52
C GLY A 73 -0.75 -7.64 13.00
N LYS A 74 -0.51 -6.36 13.25
CA LYS A 74 -1.44 -5.27 12.88
C LYS A 74 -1.11 -4.59 11.57
N VAL A 75 0.15 -4.61 11.15
CA VAL A 75 0.63 -3.91 9.95
C VAL A 75 1.73 -4.71 9.29
N LEU A 76 1.68 -4.80 7.96
CA LEU A 76 2.78 -5.29 7.12
C LEU A 76 3.12 -4.20 6.10
N PRO A 77 4.18 -3.44 6.32
CA PRO A 77 4.63 -2.45 5.36
C PRO A 77 5.48 -3.11 4.28
N PHE A 78 5.21 -2.81 3.02
CA PHE A 78 6.02 -3.29 1.92
C PHE A 78 6.56 -2.13 1.10
N ASN A 79 7.87 -2.12 0.86
CA ASN A 79 8.46 -1.39 -0.25
C ASN A 79 8.26 -2.19 -1.53
N VAL A 80 7.93 -1.48 -2.61
CA VAL A 80 7.70 -2.06 -3.94
C VAL A 80 8.90 -1.76 -4.82
N PHE A 81 9.46 -2.80 -5.40
CA PHE A 81 10.60 -2.75 -6.32
C PHE A 81 10.19 -3.24 -7.70
N ARG A 82 10.72 -2.64 -8.74
CA ARG A 82 10.65 -3.19 -10.09
C ARG A 82 11.52 -4.44 -10.14
N SER A 83 10.95 -5.59 -10.53
CA SER A 83 11.68 -6.87 -10.43
C SER A 83 12.91 -6.95 -11.34
N GLU A 84 12.89 -6.22 -12.47
CA GLU A 84 13.96 -6.22 -13.46
C GLU A 84 15.32 -5.72 -12.91
N ASP A 85 15.31 -4.65 -12.11
CA ASP A 85 16.52 -3.98 -11.63
C ASP A 85 16.53 -3.73 -10.11
N MET A 86 15.52 -4.23 -9.42
CA MET A 86 15.31 -4.04 -7.98
C MET A 86 15.30 -2.57 -7.55
N ARG A 87 14.92 -1.65 -8.44
CA ARG A 87 14.73 -0.23 -8.11
C ARG A 87 13.43 -0.03 -7.36
N MET A 88 13.49 0.69 -6.25
CA MET A 88 12.30 1.06 -5.48
C MET A 88 11.42 2.01 -6.29
N ILE A 89 10.13 1.64 -6.43
CA ILE A 89 9.17 2.40 -7.25
C ILE A 89 7.95 2.86 -6.45
N GLY A 90 7.78 2.41 -5.21
CA GLY A 90 6.64 2.77 -4.39
C GLY A 90 6.54 1.98 -3.08
N VAL A 91 5.36 2.01 -2.51
CA VAL A 91 5.00 1.20 -1.33
C VAL A 91 3.59 0.62 -1.49
N CYS A 92 3.34 -0.52 -0.85
CA CYS A 92 2.00 -1.11 -0.74
C CYS A 92 1.89 -1.78 0.63
N ASN A 93 1.13 -1.19 1.54
CA ASN A 93 1.07 -1.61 2.93
C ASN A 93 -0.24 -2.33 3.23
N ILE A 94 -0.18 -3.35 4.10
CA ILE A 94 -1.35 -3.91 4.76
C ILE A 94 -1.46 -3.26 6.13
N LEU A 95 -2.60 -2.69 6.43
CA LEU A 95 -2.89 -1.89 7.62
C LEU A 95 -4.09 -2.47 8.37
N ASN A 96 -4.22 -2.12 9.64
CA ASN A 96 -5.41 -2.41 10.43
C ASN A 96 -5.87 -3.88 10.35
N ILE A 97 -4.90 -4.82 10.36
CA ILE A 97 -5.23 -6.25 10.32
C ILE A 97 -6.03 -6.61 11.56
N GLN A 98 -7.25 -7.06 11.35
CA GLN A 98 -8.18 -7.53 12.37
C GLN A 98 -8.41 -9.02 12.18
N ARG A 99 -8.36 -9.75 13.29
CA ARG A 99 -8.59 -11.19 13.36
C ARG A 99 -9.95 -11.50 13.97
N HIS A 100 -10.10 -12.73 14.42
CA HIS A 100 -11.31 -13.27 15.05
C HIS A 100 -12.52 -13.17 14.11
N ILE A 101 -13.55 -12.44 14.49
CA ILE A 101 -14.82 -12.36 13.74
C ILE A 101 -14.72 -11.48 12.49
N SER A 102 -13.80 -10.52 12.44
CA SER A 102 -13.68 -9.59 11.30
C SER A 102 -12.91 -10.20 10.13
N GLN A 103 -11.74 -10.79 10.37
CA GLN A 103 -10.82 -11.32 9.36
C GLN A 103 -10.60 -10.33 8.21
N THR A 104 -10.28 -9.07 8.56
CA THR A 104 -10.16 -7.96 7.60
C THR A 104 -8.80 -7.27 7.67
N ALA A 105 -8.42 -6.59 6.59
CA ALA A 105 -7.34 -5.64 6.57
C ALA A 105 -7.65 -4.49 5.60
N GLU A 106 -6.94 -3.38 5.77
CA GLU A 106 -6.93 -2.27 4.82
C GLU A 106 -5.63 -2.27 4.03
N ILE A 107 -5.66 -1.83 2.78
CA ILE A 107 -4.46 -1.58 1.99
C ILE A 107 -4.31 -0.09 1.69
N GLY A 108 -3.05 0.37 1.71
CA GLY A 108 -2.69 1.70 1.28
C GLY A 108 -1.42 1.66 0.43
N TYR A 109 -1.43 2.30 -0.73
CA TYR A 109 -0.33 2.22 -1.69
C TYR A 109 -0.11 3.51 -2.45
N TRP A 110 1.10 3.67 -2.98
CA TRP A 110 1.43 4.64 -4.02
C TRP A 110 2.59 4.12 -4.85
N ILE A 111 2.63 4.53 -6.10
CA ILE A 111 3.72 4.27 -7.06
C ILE A 111 4.22 5.62 -7.55
N GLY A 112 5.52 5.77 -7.75
CA GLY A 112 6.12 7.00 -8.25
C GLY A 112 5.58 7.38 -9.63
N GLU A 113 5.44 8.68 -9.90
CA GLU A 113 4.83 9.26 -11.10
C GLU A 113 5.40 8.67 -12.40
N ARG A 114 6.73 8.51 -12.46
CA ARG A 114 7.41 7.92 -13.62
C ARG A 114 6.91 6.51 -14.00
N TYR A 115 6.35 5.80 -13.02
CA TYR A 115 5.85 4.42 -13.15
C TYR A 115 4.32 4.35 -13.18
N ALA A 116 3.64 5.50 -13.11
CA ALA A 116 2.19 5.57 -13.18
C ALA A 116 1.68 5.15 -14.57
N GLY A 117 0.53 4.50 -14.61
CA GLY A 117 -0.05 4.00 -15.88
C GLY A 117 0.61 2.74 -16.46
N LEU A 118 1.76 2.31 -15.94
CA LEU A 118 2.54 1.16 -16.43
C LEU A 118 2.22 -0.16 -15.69
N ASN A 119 1.04 -0.31 -15.12
CA ASN A 119 0.53 -1.48 -14.41
C ASN A 119 1.26 -1.87 -13.10
N PHE A 120 2.35 -1.22 -12.69
CA PHE A 120 3.05 -1.53 -11.44
C PHE A 120 2.15 -1.46 -10.21
N GLY A 121 1.22 -0.50 -10.18
CA GLY A 121 0.23 -0.40 -9.10
C GLY A 121 -0.70 -1.60 -9.04
N LYS A 122 -1.15 -2.11 -10.19
CA LYS A 122 -1.99 -3.32 -10.27
C LYS A 122 -1.21 -4.55 -9.79
N SER A 123 0.03 -4.73 -10.25
CA SER A 123 0.91 -5.82 -9.83
C SER A 123 1.10 -5.83 -8.30
N ALA A 124 1.41 -4.66 -7.70
CA ALA A 124 1.64 -4.54 -6.27
C ALA A 124 0.37 -4.80 -5.44
N VAL A 125 -0.77 -4.20 -5.83
CA VAL A 125 -2.04 -4.37 -5.12
C VAL A 125 -2.54 -5.80 -5.24
N SER A 126 -2.43 -6.43 -6.42
CA SER A 126 -2.79 -7.84 -6.62
C SER A 126 -1.98 -8.76 -5.71
N ALA A 127 -0.65 -8.60 -5.68
CA ALA A 127 0.23 -9.42 -4.83
C ALA A 127 -0.14 -9.31 -3.35
N VAL A 128 -0.36 -8.09 -2.86
CA VAL A 128 -0.74 -7.86 -1.45
C VAL A 128 -2.13 -8.40 -1.14
N THR A 129 -3.08 -8.27 -2.05
CA THR A 129 -4.45 -8.79 -1.88
C THR A 129 -4.47 -10.31 -1.81
N ASN A 130 -3.78 -10.97 -2.75
CA ASN A 130 -3.67 -12.44 -2.76
C ASN A 130 -2.96 -12.93 -1.49
N PHE A 131 -1.89 -12.26 -1.07
CA PHE A 131 -1.22 -12.58 0.19
C PHE A 131 -2.17 -12.47 1.40
N CYS A 132 -3.05 -11.47 1.44
CA CYS A 132 -4.05 -11.35 2.49
C CYS A 132 -4.99 -12.55 2.54
N PHE A 133 -5.43 -13.07 1.40
CA PHE A 133 -6.33 -14.21 1.35
C PHE A 133 -5.59 -15.53 1.57
N ASP A 134 -4.52 -15.77 0.82
CA ASP A 134 -3.86 -17.08 0.75
C ASP A 134 -2.99 -17.37 1.98
N GLN A 135 -2.24 -16.36 2.45
CA GLN A 135 -1.25 -16.55 3.52
C GLN A 135 -1.75 -16.02 4.87
N LEU A 136 -2.50 -14.92 4.86
CA LEU A 136 -3.06 -14.38 6.09
C LEU A 136 -4.45 -14.96 6.42
N SER A 137 -5.07 -15.71 5.51
CA SER A 137 -6.42 -16.28 5.69
C SER A 137 -7.45 -15.23 6.11
N LEU A 138 -7.35 -14.03 5.52
CA LEU A 138 -8.33 -12.97 5.73
C LEU A 138 -9.53 -13.20 4.81
N ASN A 139 -10.71 -12.80 5.27
CA ASN A 139 -11.93 -12.88 4.46
C ASN A 139 -12.13 -11.63 3.59
N ARG A 140 -11.54 -10.48 3.99
CA ARG A 140 -11.85 -9.19 3.37
C ARG A 140 -10.65 -8.26 3.35
N VAL A 141 -10.45 -7.58 2.22
CA VAL A 141 -9.45 -6.53 2.05
C VAL A 141 -10.14 -5.25 1.59
N GLU A 142 -9.89 -4.16 2.31
CA GLU A 142 -10.49 -2.84 2.06
C GLU A 142 -9.46 -1.84 1.54
N ALA A 143 -9.95 -0.85 0.80
CA ALA A 143 -9.19 0.33 0.41
C ALA A 143 -10.08 1.57 0.46
N ALA A 144 -9.61 2.62 1.14
CA ALA A 144 -10.23 3.93 1.12
C ALA A 144 -9.53 4.82 0.09
N VAL A 145 -10.28 5.37 -0.86
CA VAL A 145 -9.74 6.15 -1.98
C VAL A 145 -10.50 7.47 -2.10
N MET A 146 -9.78 8.59 -2.15
CA MET A 146 -10.41 9.89 -2.39
C MET A 146 -11.28 9.84 -3.65
N VAL A 147 -12.48 10.45 -3.57
CA VAL A 147 -13.49 10.42 -4.66
C VAL A 147 -12.94 10.88 -6.00
N LYS A 148 -11.97 11.80 -5.97
CA LYS A 148 -11.32 12.39 -7.16
C LYS A 148 -10.06 11.64 -7.64
N ASN A 149 -9.62 10.57 -6.94
CA ASN A 149 -8.42 9.81 -7.32
C ASN A 149 -8.76 8.73 -8.38
N ALA A 150 -9.02 9.18 -9.60
CA ALA A 150 -9.41 8.29 -10.71
C ALA A 150 -8.38 7.17 -10.99
N PRO A 151 -7.05 7.40 -10.96
CA PRO A 151 -6.07 6.31 -11.15
C PRO A 151 -6.21 5.19 -10.11
N SER A 152 -6.32 5.52 -8.82
CA SER A 152 -6.46 4.52 -7.77
C SER A 152 -7.81 3.77 -7.87
N ILE A 153 -8.90 4.47 -8.19
CA ILE A 153 -10.22 3.87 -8.44
C ILE A 153 -10.14 2.86 -9.59
N SER A 154 -9.46 3.21 -10.67
CA SER A 154 -9.27 2.32 -11.83
C SER A 154 -8.52 1.05 -11.46
N ILE A 155 -7.42 1.16 -10.68
CA ILE A 155 -6.65 -0.01 -10.19
C ILE A 155 -7.57 -0.95 -9.41
N LEU A 156 -8.29 -0.44 -8.42
CA LEU A 156 -9.14 -1.27 -7.56
C LEU A 156 -10.26 -1.96 -8.35
N ARG A 157 -10.94 -1.23 -9.25
CA ARG A 157 -11.98 -1.82 -10.10
C ARG A 157 -11.43 -2.94 -10.98
N THR A 158 -10.28 -2.69 -11.62
CA THR A 158 -9.62 -3.70 -12.46
C THR A 158 -9.26 -4.97 -11.68
N LEU A 159 -8.94 -4.82 -10.38
CA LEU A 159 -8.59 -5.94 -9.49
C LEU A 159 -9.81 -6.55 -8.78
N GLY A 160 -11.02 -6.26 -9.24
CA GLY A 160 -12.25 -6.87 -8.73
C GLY A 160 -12.75 -6.30 -7.40
N TYR A 161 -12.20 -5.17 -6.93
CA TYR A 161 -12.74 -4.50 -5.76
C TYR A 161 -14.08 -3.84 -6.09
N LYS A 162 -15.07 -4.07 -5.23
CA LYS A 162 -16.42 -3.47 -5.32
C LYS A 162 -16.49 -2.21 -4.49
N LYS A 163 -17.08 -1.15 -5.05
CA LYS A 163 -17.36 0.08 -4.31
C LYS A 163 -18.61 -0.12 -3.45
N GLU A 164 -18.48 0.04 -2.13
CA GLU A 164 -19.58 -0.17 -1.18
C GLU A 164 -20.26 1.12 -0.73
N GLY A 165 -19.53 2.25 -0.78
CA GLY A 165 -20.12 3.51 -0.35
C GLY A 165 -19.13 4.66 -0.30
N ILE A 166 -19.58 5.75 0.35
CA ILE A 166 -18.79 6.95 0.63
C ILE A 166 -18.67 7.12 2.15
N SER A 167 -17.44 7.24 2.63
CA SER A 167 -17.14 7.70 3.98
C SER A 167 -16.82 9.19 3.93
N ARG A 168 -17.75 10.01 4.43
CA ARG A 168 -17.61 11.47 4.42
C ARG A 168 -16.50 11.90 5.36
N GLN A 169 -15.65 12.85 4.94
CA GLN A 169 -14.59 13.45 5.74
C GLN A 169 -13.72 12.40 6.47
N LYS A 170 -13.41 11.29 5.80
CA LYS A 170 -12.74 10.13 6.41
C LYS A 170 -11.32 10.43 6.83
N LEU A 171 -10.55 11.11 5.99
CA LEU A 171 -9.13 11.40 6.22
C LEU A 171 -8.80 12.87 5.93
N LYS A 172 -7.86 13.41 6.71
CA LYS A 172 -7.32 14.76 6.49
C LYS A 172 -6.15 14.68 5.51
N ILE A 173 -6.39 15.05 4.26
CA ILE A 173 -5.42 15.00 3.16
C ILE A 173 -4.99 16.43 2.83
N ASN A 174 -3.68 16.69 2.78
CA ASN A 174 -3.12 18.00 2.49
C ASN A 174 -3.86 19.14 3.24
N GLY A 175 -4.08 18.96 4.54
CA GLY A 175 -4.73 19.91 5.44
C GLY A 175 -6.27 19.96 5.39
N LYS A 176 -6.94 19.25 4.47
CA LYS A 176 -8.39 19.26 4.31
C LYS A 176 -9.01 17.89 4.59
N TRP A 177 -10.20 17.88 5.21
CA TRP A 177 -10.98 16.65 5.36
C TRP A 177 -11.59 16.27 4.01
N GLU A 178 -11.35 15.05 3.56
CA GLU A 178 -11.73 14.57 2.24
C GLU A 178 -12.62 13.33 2.33
N ASP A 179 -13.61 13.28 1.46
CA ASP A 179 -14.48 12.13 1.28
C ASP A 179 -13.74 11.01 0.56
N HIS A 180 -13.99 9.78 0.98
CA HIS A 180 -13.38 8.59 0.38
C HIS A 180 -14.45 7.58 -0.03
N TYR A 181 -14.31 7.03 -1.22
CA TYR A 181 -14.97 5.77 -1.56
C TYR A 181 -14.36 4.65 -0.73
N ILE A 182 -15.21 3.76 -0.23
CA ILE A 182 -14.79 2.51 0.38
C ILE A 182 -14.92 1.42 -0.68
N PHE A 183 -13.80 0.80 -0.98
CA PHE A 183 -13.72 -0.37 -1.83
C PHE A 183 -13.38 -1.59 -1.00
N SER A 184 -13.90 -2.74 -1.39
CA SER A 184 -13.56 -4.02 -0.76
C SER A 184 -13.48 -5.14 -1.79
N ARG A 185 -12.70 -6.14 -1.44
CA ARG A 185 -12.69 -7.44 -2.10
C ARG A 185 -12.75 -8.51 -1.02
N ILE A 186 -13.55 -9.54 -1.22
CA ILE A 186 -13.66 -10.69 -0.31
C ILE A 186 -13.02 -11.92 -0.93
N ALA A 187 -12.64 -12.89 -0.07
CA ALA A 187 -11.92 -14.08 -0.49
C ALA A 187 -12.71 -14.93 -1.49
N SER A 188 -14.06 -14.89 -1.43
CA SER A 188 -14.95 -15.60 -2.35
C SER A 188 -15.23 -14.86 -3.66
N ASP A 189 -14.75 -13.61 -3.84
CA ASP A 189 -14.86 -12.93 -5.12
C ASP A 189 -13.95 -13.60 -6.14
N THR A 190 -14.54 -14.21 -7.15
CA THR A 190 -13.77 -14.80 -8.26
C THR A 190 -13.17 -13.68 -9.12
N PHE A 191 -11.91 -13.85 -9.51
CA PHE A 191 -11.31 -13.06 -10.59
C PHE A 191 -11.94 -13.57 -11.91
N LEU A 192 -12.61 -12.68 -12.61
CA LEU A 192 -12.98 -12.92 -14.01
C LEU A 192 -11.80 -12.62 -14.91
#